data_dfbb511e996dd40616f99e51486006b2
#
_entry.id   dfbb511e996dd40616f99e51486006b2
#
_cell.length_a   1.000
_cell.length_b   1.000
_cell.length_c   1.000
_cell.angle_alpha   90.00
_cell.angle_beta   90.00
_cell.angle_gamma   90.00
#
_symmetry.space_group_name_H-M   'P 1'
#
loop_
_entity.id
_entity.type
_entity.pdbx_description
1 polymer ?
#
loop_
_entity_poly.entity_id
_entity_poly.type
_entity_poly.pdbx_seq_one_letter_code
_entity_poly.pdbx_strand_id
1 'polypeptide(L)'
;LMITYARSIYSGGAEDARSQQAYIAVEEARLERERLAQEMTKKIRDSLAEYNGQVASLRSRLMVFKGAEDAYAITKDLYAFSRSSLFELLRAQETLYSSGQKLIDSIIDRALSKYQLLFDTNQLLKLAKASKPE
;
A
#
# COMPACT_ATOMS: atom_id res chain seq x y z
N LEU A 1 -58.83 -34.71 14.05
CA LEU A 1 -57.79 -33.76 13.69
C LEU A 1 -58.41 -32.37 13.65
N MET A 2 -58.08 -31.49 14.62
CA MET A 2 -58.64 -30.15 14.69
C MET A 2 -57.56 -29.17 14.17
N ILE A 3 -57.79 -28.56 13.00
CA ILE A 3 -56.88 -27.57 12.45
C ILE A 3 -57.41 -26.19 12.85
N THR A 4 -56.71 -25.51 13.74
CA THR A 4 -57.04 -24.15 14.17
C THR A 4 -56.24 -23.15 13.32
N TYR A 5 -56.92 -22.37 12.48
CA TYR A 5 -56.35 -21.30 11.70
C TYR A 5 -56.68 -19.95 12.38
N ALA A 6 -55.68 -19.33 12.99
CA ALA A 6 -55.83 -18.00 13.59
C ALA A 6 -55.15 -16.95 12.66
N ARG A 7 -55.94 -16.08 12.03
CA ARG A 7 -55.46 -14.93 11.29
C ARG A 7 -55.82 -13.68 12.08
N SER A 8 -54.80 -12.91 12.45
CA SER A 8 -55.01 -11.59 13.04
C SER A 8 -55.64 -10.66 12.00
N ILE A 9 -56.85 -10.21 12.24
CA ILE A 9 -57.63 -9.38 11.28
C ILE A 9 -57.26 -7.89 11.42
N TYR A 10 -56.68 -7.51 12.56
CA TYR A 10 -56.25 -6.14 12.81
C TYR A 10 -55.02 -6.09 13.73
N SER A 11 -53.92 -5.60 13.23
CA SER A 11 -52.62 -5.48 13.94
C SER A 11 -52.28 -4.06 14.36
N GLY A 12 -53.27 -3.12 14.32
CA GLY A 12 -53.04 -1.73 14.78
C GLY A 12 -51.90 -0.97 14.08
N GLY A 13 -51.62 -1.26 12.79
CA GLY A 13 -50.52 -0.64 12.06
C GLY A 13 -49.16 -1.27 12.30
N ALA A 14 -49.06 -2.36 13.09
CA ALA A 14 -47.79 -3.01 13.38
C ALA A 14 -47.15 -3.67 12.15
N GLU A 15 -47.95 -4.15 11.18
CA GLU A 15 -47.42 -4.68 9.90
C GLU A 15 -46.85 -3.57 9.01
N ASP A 16 -47.52 -2.41 8.95
CA ASP A 16 -47.04 -1.26 8.21
C ASP A 16 -45.73 -0.69 8.82
N ALA A 17 -45.67 -0.62 10.15
CA ALA A 17 -44.47 -0.21 10.87
C ALA A 17 -43.30 -1.20 10.64
N ARG A 18 -43.56 -2.52 10.63
CA ARG A 18 -42.54 -3.52 10.29
C ARG A 18 -42.08 -3.45 8.85
N SER A 19 -42.99 -3.22 7.91
CA SER A 19 -42.65 -3.07 6.50
C SER A 19 -41.79 -1.81 6.25
N GLN A 20 -42.12 -0.69 6.91
CA GLN A 20 -41.33 0.53 6.88
C GLN A 20 -39.93 0.34 7.50
N GLN A 21 -39.84 -0.35 8.65
CA GLN A 21 -38.54 -0.68 9.26
C GLN A 21 -37.70 -1.56 8.34
N ALA A 22 -38.28 -2.56 7.69
CA ALA A 22 -37.58 -3.40 6.73
C ALA A 22 -37.09 -2.60 5.51
N TYR A 23 -37.90 -1.67 5.00
CA TYR A 23 -37.52 -0.80 3.90
C TYR A 23 -36.33 0.12 4.28
N ILE A 24 -36.41 0.75 5.46
CA ILE A 24 -35.31 1.59 5.99
C ILE A 24 -34.04 0.76 6.15
N ALA A 25 -34.11 -0.45 6.70
CA ALA A 25 -32.96 -1.33 6.88
C ALA A 25 -32.30 -1.73 5.53
N VAL A 26 -33.09 -1.94 4.48
CA VAL A 26 -32.60 -2.21 3.13
C VAL A 26 -31.89 -0.97 2.55
N GLU A 27 -32.45 0.21 2.75
CA GLU A 27 -31.85 1.45 2.24
C GLU A 27 -30.57 1.80 3.01
N GLU A 28 -30.53 1.61 4.32
CA GLU A 28 -29.32 1.73 5.13
C GLU A 28 -28.23 0.75 4.66
N ALA A 29 -28.57 -0.51 4.42
CA ALA A 29 -27.63 -1.51 3.91
C ALA A 29 -27.11 -1.15 2.50
N ARG A 30 -27.94 -0.54 1.67
CA ARG A 30 -27.56 -0.05 0.35
C ARG A 30 -26.57 1.11 0.45
N LEU A 31 -26.86 2.11 1.26
CA LEU A 31 -25.99 3.27 1.49
C LEU A 31 -24.66 2.83 2.10
N GLU A 32 -24.67 1.93 3.06
CA GLU A 32 -23.45 1.37 3.64
C GLU A 32 -22.60 0.63 2.61
N ARG A 33 -23.22 -0.14 1.72
CA ARG A 33 -22.52 -0.79 0.61
C ARG A 33 -21.87 0.22 -0.34
N GLU A 34 -22.57 1.31 -0.66
CA GLU A 34 -22.03 2.38 -1.50
C GLU A 34 -20.86 3.09 -0.82
N ARG A 35 -20.97 3.37 0.47
CA ARG A 35 -19.91 3.95 1.30
C ARG A 35 -18.67 3.07 1.29
N LEU A 36 -18.83 1.77 1.57
CA LEU A 36 -17.73 0.81 1.56
C LEU A 36 -17.07 0.69 0.17
N ALA A 37 -17.84 0.72 -0.90
CA ALA A 37 -17.31 0.68 -2.26
C ALA A 37 -16.45 1.94 -2.58
N GLN A 38 -16.88 3.12 -2.11
CA GLN A 38 -16.13 4.36 -2.26
C GLN A 38 -14.84 4.33 -1.41
N GLU A 39 -14.91 3.86 -0.16
CA GLU A 39 -13.75 3.71 0.71
C GLU A 39 -12.72 2.74 0.14
N MET A 40 -13.15 1.58 -0.38
CA MET A 40 -12.27 0.62 -1.05
C MET A 40 -11.63 1.22 -2.30
N THR A 41 -12.39 1.95 -3.11
CA THR A 41 -11.87 2.62 -4.31
C THR A 41 -10.81 3.66 -3.95
N LYS A 42 -11.08 4.47 -2.91
CA LYS A 42 -10.12 5.43 -2.39
C LYS A 42 -8.85 4.74 -1.90
N LYS A 43 -8.99 3.70 -1.09
CA LYS A 43 -7.86 2.94 -0.54
C LYS A 43 -6.96 2.37 -1.64
N ILE A 44 -7.54 1.80 -2.70
CA ILE A 44 -6.78 1.30 -3.84
C ILE A 44 -6.04 2.42 -4.58
N ARG A 45 -6.67 3.58 -4.77
CA ARG A 45 -6.02 4.75 -5.38
C ARG A 45 -4.86 5.26 -4.54
N ASP A 46 -5.05 5.35 -3.22
CA ASP A 46 -4.01 5.79 -2.29
C ASP A 46 -2.82 4.82 -2.30
N SER A 47 -3.07 3.51 -2.24
CA SER A 47 -2.02 2.47 -2.33
C SER A 47 -1.28 2.49 -3.68
N LEU A 48 -1.98 2.78 -4.77
CA LEU A 48 -1.35 2.92 -6.09
C LEU A 48 -0.49 4.18 -6.17
N ALA A 49 -0.97 5.30 -5.63
CA ALA A 49 -0.20 6.54 -5.57
C ALA A 49 1.07 6.38 -4.72
N GLU A 50 0.94 5.72 -3.56
CA GLU A 50 2.08 5.36 -2.69
C GLU A 50 3.09 4.50 -3.43
N TYR A 51 2.67 3.41 -4.08
CA TYR A 51 3.56 2.55 -4.86
C TYR A 51 4.32 3.33 -5.95
N ASN A 52 3.63 4.19 -6.69
CA ASN A 52 4.25 5.02 -7.72
C ASN A 52 5.25 6.02 -7.12
N GLY A 53 4.93 6.60 -5.95
CA GLY A 53 5.84 7.44 -5.18
C GLY A 53 7.12 6.70 -4.78
N GLN A 54 6.99 5.47 -4.28
CA GLN A 54 8.14 4.64 -3.90
C GLN A 54 9.00 4.23 -5.10
N VAL A 55 8.38 3.97 -6.26
CA VAL A 55 9.12 3.72 -7.51
C VAL A 55 9.95 4.93 -7.93
N ALA A 56 9.37 6.15 -7.86
CA ALA A 56 10.08 7.38 -8.18
C ALA A 56 11.21 7.67 -7.18
N SER A 57 10.96 7.47 -5.88
CA SER A 57 11.95 7.58 -4.80
C SER A 57 13.13 6.64 -5.03
N LEU A 58 12.88 5.37 -5.32
CA LEU A 58 13.93 4.38 -5.61
C LEU A 58 14.81 4.81 -6.78
N ARG A 59 14.21 5.32 -7.86
CA ARG A 59 14.97 5.83 -9.01
C ARG A 59 15.88 6.99 -8.63
N SER A 60 15.38 7.92 -7.84
CA SER A 60 16.15 9.05 -7.33
C SER A 60 17.30 8.60 -6.42
N ARG A 61 17.03 7.66 -5.48
CA ARG A 61 18.06 7.11 -4.59
C ARG A 61 19.16 6.37 -5.35
N LEU A 62 18.80 5.65 -6.41
CA LEU A 62 19.78 4.96 -7.27
C LEU A 62 20.72 5.96 -7.97
N MET A 63 20.19 7.08 -8.44
CA MET A 63 21.03 8.13 -9.05
C MET A 63 21.97 8.78 -8.02
N VAL A 64 21.46 9.05 -6.81
CA VAL A 64 22.28 9.60 -5.70
C VAL A 64 23.39 8.61 -5.31
N PHE A 65 23.08 7.33 -5.20
CA PHE A 65 24.08 6.31 -4.87
C PHE A 65 25.17 6.21 -5.94
N LYS A 66 24.81 6.19 -7.23
CA LYS A 66 25.78 6.19 -8.33
C LYS A 66 26.67 7.43 -8.31
N GLY A 67 26.07 8.61 -8.08
CA GLY A 67 26.87 9.85 -7.95
C GLY A 67 27.84 9.82 -6.76
N ALA A 68 27.45 9.21 -5.65
CA ALA A 68 28.33 9.01 -4.49
C ALA A 68 29.45 7.99 -4.77
N GLU A 69 29.16 6.93 -5.53
CA GLU A 69 30.14 5.94 -5.98
C GLU A 69 31.20 6.58 -6.89
N ASP A 70 30.77 7.36 -7.89
CA ASP A 70 31.66 8.08 -8.79
C ASP A 70 32.51 9.11 -8.01
N ALA A 71 31.91 9.87 -7.10
CA ALA A 71 32.63 10.84 -6.27
C ALA A 71 33.66 10.17 -5.36
N TYR A 72 33.33 9.03 -4.76
CA TYR A 72 34.29 8.26 -3.98
C TYR A 72 35.43 7.75 -4.82
N ALA A 73 35.21 7.20 -6.02
CA ALA A 73 36.21 6.72 -6.92
C ALA A 73 37.20 7.83 -7.31
N ILE A 74 36.68 8.99 -7.72
CA ILE A 74 37.49 10.17 -8.09
C ILE A 74 38.32 10.64 -6.89
N THR A 75 37.73 10.76 -5.71
CA THR A 75 38.41 11.20 -4.49
C THR A 75 39.53 10.24 -4.08
N LYS A 76 39.27 8.92 -4.22
CA LYS A 76 40.26 7.87 -3.97
C LYS A 76 41.49 8.00 -4.90
N ASP A 77 41.26 8.25 -6.21
CA ASP A 77 42.33 8.45 -7.18
C ASP A 77 43.11 9.74 -6.86
N LEU A 78 42.41 10.83 -6.55
CA LEU A 78 43.06 12.09 -6.14
C LEU A 78 43.91 11.91 -4.87
N TYR A 79 43.44 11.13 -3.90
CA TYR A 79 44.19 10.80 -2.70
C TYR A 79 45.48 10.00 -3.03
N ALA A 80 45.38 9.01 -3.94
CA ALA A 80 46.55 8.22 -4.38
C ALA A 80 47.63 9.10 -5.04
N PHE A 81 47.23 10.17 -5.72
CA PHE A 81 48.15 11.16 -6.29
C PHE A 81 48.49 12.33 -5.35
N SER A 82 48.22 12.20 -4.05
CA SER A 82 48.45 13.24 -3.04
C SER A 82 47.78 14.59 -3.36
N ARG A 83 46.65 14.57 -4.10
CA ARG A 83 45.88 15.76 -4.49
C ARG A 83 44.59 15.93 -3.67
N SER A 84 44.29 15.01 -2.75
CA SER A 84 43.16 15.07 -1.81
C SER A 84 43.67 14.66 -0.44
N SER A 85 42.97 15.10 0.61
CA SER A 85 43.27 14.76 2.00
C SER A 85 42.60 13.44 2.38
N LEU A 86 43.13 12.76 3.42
CA LEU A 86 42.50 11.61 4.01
C LEU A 86 41.06 11.92 4.55
N PHE A 87 40.88 13.13 5.05
CA PHE A 87 39.57 13.59 5.54
C PHE A 87 38.53 13.64 4.43
N GLU A 88 38.90 14.16 3.25
CA GLU A 88 38.00 14.16 2.06
C GLU A 88 37.66 12.75 1.60
N LEU A 89 38.64 11.85 1.59
CA LEU A 89 38.41 10.45 1.24
C LEU A 89 37.43 9.77 2.22
N LEU A 90 37.63 9.95 3.54
CA LEU A 90 36.73 9.40 4.56
C LEU A 90 35.32 9.97 4.46
N ARG A 91 35.19 11.28 4.16
CA ARG A 91 33.88 11.91 3.97
C ARG A 91 33.17 11.39 2.71
N ALA A 92 33.89 11.18 1.62
CA ALA A 92 33.32 10.57 0.42
C ALA A 92 32.87 9.13 0.67
N GLN A 93 33.64 8.36 1.45
CA GLN A 93 33.28 7.01 1.87
C GLN A 93 32.02 7.01 2.74
N GLU A 94 31.92 7.90 3.72
CA GLU A 94 30.73 8.03 4.56
C GLU A 94 29.47 8.35 3.73
N THR A 95 29.63 9.27 2.75
CA THR A 95 28.54 9.63 1.81
C THR A 95 28.10 8.43 0.99
N LEU A 96 29.05 7.63 0.47
CA LEU A 96 28.75 6.39 -0.25
C LEU A 96 27.96 5.39 0.61
N TYR A 97 28.41 5.12 1.83
CA TYR A 97 27.72 4.20 2.73
C TYR A 97 26.32 4.68 3.10
N SER A 98 26.19 5.96 3.46
CA SER A 98 24.88 6.53 3.82
C SER A 98 23.89 6.54 2.66
N SER A 99 24.36 6.80 1.44
CA SER A 99 23.53 6.72 0.24
C SER A 99 23.14 5.28 -0.10
N GLY A 100 24.03 4.31 0.14
CA GLY A 100 23.76 2.88 -0.01
C GLY A 100 22.69 2.40 0.96
N GLN A 101 22.76 2.79 2.22
CA GLN A 101 21.70 2.48 3.21
C GLN A 101 20.34 3.03 2.76
N LYS A 102 20.28 4.30 2.37
CA LYS A 102 19.03 4.92 1.86
C LYS A 102 18.49 4.25 0.60
N LEU A 103 19.36 3.70 -0.25
CA LEU A 103 18.94 2.91 -1.41
C LEU A 103 18.31 1.59 -0.98
N ILE A 104 18.91 0.87 -0.03
CA ILE A 104 18.37 -0.38 0.50
C ILE A 104 17.00 -0.13 1.14
N ASP A 105 16.87 0.90 1.98
CA ASP A 105 15.60 1.27 2.60
C ASP A 105 14.51 1.50 1.53
N SER A 106 14.84 2.24 0.46
CA SER A 106 13.86 2.51 -0.59
C SER A 106 13.50 1.27 -1.44
N ILE A 107 14.37 0.28 -1.54
CA ILE A 107 14.05 -1.03 -2.15
C ILE A 107 13.03 -1.76 -1.28
N ILE A 108 13.21 -1.75 0.04
CA ILE A 108 12.31 -2.37 1.00
C ILE A 108 10.95 -1.66 0.98
N ASP A 109 10.93 -0.32 1.04
CA ASP A 109 9.71 0.48 1.01
C ASP A 109 8.90 0.24 -0.25
N ARG A 110 9.56 0.17 -1.43
CA ARG A 110 8.91 -0.20 -2.68
C ARG A 110 8.33 -1.61 -2.63
N ALA A 111 9.04 -2.57 -2.03
CA ALA A 111 8.55 -3.93 -1.91
C ALA A 111 7.32 -3.99 -1.00
N LEU A 112 7.34 -3.30 0.15
CA LEU A 112 6.22 -3.22 1.09
C LEU A 112 5.00 -2.57 0.44
N SER A 113 5.17 -1.42 -0.23
CA SER A 113 4.06 -0.73 -0.92
C SER A 113 3.47 -1.57 -2.06
N LYS A 114 4.29 -2.37 -2.76
CA LYS A 114 3.80 -3.35 -3.74
C LYS A 114 2.91 -4.41 -3.10
N TYR A 115 3.34 -5.00 -1.97
CA TYR A 115 2.54 -6.01 -1.28
C TYR A 115 1.26 -5.40 -0.69
N GLN A 116 1.31 -4.17 -0.19
CA GLN A 116 0.13 -3.45 0.28
C GLN A 116 -0.88 -3.25 -0.85
N LEU A 117 -0.44 -2.80 -2.03
CA LEU A 117 -1.30 -2.64 -3.21
C LEU A 117 -1.93 -3.98 -3.63
N LEU A 118 -1.16 -5.07 -3.63
CA LEU A 118 -1.65 -6.41 -3.95
C LEU A 118 -2.68 -6.91 -2.92
N PHE A 119 -2.50 -6.57 -1.65
CA PHE A 119 -3.45 -6.87 -0.59
C PHE A 119 -4.75 -6.09 -0.81
N ASP A 120 -4.68 -4.78 -1.01
CA ASP A 120 -5.84 -3.92 -1.20
C ASP A 120 -6.63 -4.25 -2.49
N THR A 121 -5.96 -4.80 -3.50
CA THR A 121 -6.60 -5.30 -4.73
C THR A 121 -7.04 -6.77 -4.65
N ASN A 122 -6.88 -7.44 -3.50
CA ASN A 122 -7.18 -8.86 -3.28
C ASN A 122 -6.45 -9.82 -4.27
N GLN A 123 -5.27 -9.42 -4.75
CA GLN A 123 -4.47 -10.23 -5.68
C GLN A 123 -3.41 -11.09 -4.98
N LEU A 124 -3.14 -10.87 -3.68
CA LEU A 124 -2.17 -11.66 -2.90
C LEU A 124 -2.47 -13.16 -2.93
N LEU A 125 -3.75 -13.53 -2.79
CA LEU A 125 -4.17 -14.93 -2.80
C LEU A 125 -3.94 -15.61 -4.17
N LYS A 126 -4.03 -14.86 -5.26
CA LYS A 126 -3.76 -15.37 -6.62
C LYS A 126 -2.27 -15.64 -6.80
N LEU A 127 -1.41 -14.74 -6.30
CA LEU A 127 0.05 -14.92 -6.33
C LEU A 127 0.51 -16.07 -5.45
N ALA A 128 -0.05 -16.22 -4.24
CA ALA A 128 0.27 -17.32 -3.34
C ALA A 128 -0.11 -18.69 -3.93
N LYS A 129 -1.21 -18.76 -4.70
CA LYS A 129 -1.61 -19.98 -5.42
C LYS A 129 -0.70 -20.28 -6.62
N ALA A 130 -0.23 -19.25 -7.32
CA ALA A 130 0.68 -19.39 -8.47
C ALA A 130 2.11 -19.74 -8.07
N SER A 131 2.49 -19.46 -6.81
CA SER A 131 3.83 -19.72 -6.25
C SER A 131 3.97 -21.08 -5.57
N LYS A 132 2.91 -21.94 -5.51
CA LYS A 132 3.06 -23.31 -5.04
C LYS A 132 3.67 -24.15 -6.17
N PRO A 133 4.90 -24.68 -6.03
CA PRO A 133 5.40 -25.73 -6.91
C PRO A 133 4.55 -26.99 -6.66
N GLU A 134 4.17 -27.65 -7.73
CA GLU A 134 3.57 -28.99 -7.68
C GLU A 134 4.54 -30.03 -7.08
#